data_5122ea6288fa0f7588dc5b99ea29aa69
#
_entry.id   5122ea6288fa0f7588dc5b99ea29aa69
#
_cell.length_a   1.000
_cell.length_b   1.000
_cell.length_c   1.000
_cell.angle_alpha   90.00
_cell.angle_beta   90.00
_cell.angle_gamma   90.00
#
_symmetry.space_group_name_H-M   'P 1'
#
loop_
_entity.id
_entity.type
_entity.pdbx_description
1 polymer ?
#
loop_
_entity_poly.entity_id
_entity_poly.type
_entity_poly.pdbx_seq_one_letter_code
_entity_poly.pdbx_strand_id
1 'polypeptide(L)'
;MANVAEVIPARLLDRAAERRAELAVPDGPLLVVNRDTHLGNIVAAEREPWLLIDPKAYLGEAAFDAGFLVMIQVQSDPTAEHAGAVVERTAAGSAVRADRARAWAFMRSMEEIVWAVQDEEPEDLRLHLAVAAALA
;
A
#
# COMPACT_ATOMS: atom_id res chain seq x y z
N MET A 1 -25.77 -6.82 -2.77
CA MET A 1 -24.41 -6.34 -2.45
C MET A 1 -23.58 -7.53 -1.98
N ALA A 2 -22.49 -7.84 -2.65
CA ALA A 2 -21.64 -8.97 -2.25
C ALA A 2 -21.05 -8.68 -0.86
N ASN A 3 -21.03 -9.71 -0.01
CA ASN A 3 -20.36 -9.60 1.28
C ASN A 3 -18.84 -9.62 1.01
N VAL A 4 -18.13 -8.58 1.40
CA VAL A 4 -16.67 -8.45 1.19
C VAL A 4 -15.92 -9.70 1.68
N ALA A 5 -16.33 -10.28 2.82
CA ALA A 5 -15.71 -11.47 3.37
C ALA A 5 -15.90 -12.74 2.52
N GLU A 6 -16.90 -12.78 1.65
CA GLU A 6 -17.15 -13.93 0.75
C GLU A 6 -16.29 -13.84 -0.52
N VAL A 7 -15.84 -12.65 -0.87
CA VAL A 7 -15.04 -12.38 -2.07
C VAL A 7 -13.54 -12.55 -1.82
N ILE A 8 -13.09 -12.26 -0.59
CA ILE A 8 -11.68 -12.32 -0.23
C ILE A 8 -11.29 -13.75 0.17
N PRO A 9 -10.25 -14.36 -0.45
CA PRO A 9 -9.74 -15.64 -0.03
C PRO A 9 -9.35 -15.67 1.46
N ALA A 10 -9.72 -16.72 2.18
CA ALA A 10 -9.49 -16.87 3.64
C ALA A 10 -8.02 -16.61 4.01
N ARG A 11 -7.06 -17.12 3.21
CA ARG A 11 -5.63 -16.90 3.44
C ARG A 11 -5.22 -15.41 3.48
N LEU A 12 -5.90 -14.55 2.71
CA LEU A 12 -5.62 -13.11 2.71
C LEU A 12 -6.25 -12.44 3.93
N LEU A 13 -7.40 -12.93 4.40
CA LEU A 13 -8.00 -12.46 5.65
C LEU A 13 -7.13 -12.83 6.86
N ASP A 14 -6.60 -14.05 6.90
CA ASP A 14 -5.68 -14.48 7.95
C ASP A 14 -4.41 -13.63 7.94
N ARG A 15 -3.84 -13.40 6.77
CA ARG A 15 -2.67 -12.54 6.61
C ARG A 15 -2.97 -11.10 7.04
N ALA A 16 -4.15 -10.57 6.72
CA ALA A 16 -4.55 -9.23 7.15
C ALA A 16 -4.63 -9.11 8.68
N ALA A 17 -5.14 -10.15 9.36
CA ALA A 17 -5.16 -10.18 10.82
C ALA A 17 -3.74 -10.17 11.43
N GLU A 18 -2.81 -10.93 10.86
CA GLU A 18 -1.39 -10.93 11.26
C GLU A 18 -0.75 -9.55 11.06
N ARG A 19 -0.90 -8.97 9.88
CA ARG A 19 -0.33 -7.65 9.55
C ARG A 19 -0.91 -6.54 10.40
N ARG A 20 -2.22 -6.58 10.68
CA ARG A 20 -2.85 -5.64 11.60
C ARG A 20 -2.22 -5.69 12.98
N ALA A 21 -1.95 -6.88 13.51
CA ALA A 21 -1.31 -7.05 14.81
C ALA A 21 0.13 -6.50 14.81
N GLU A 22 0.92 -6.76 13.76
CA GLU A 22 2.28 -6.23 13.59
C GLU A 22 2.30 -4.70 13.49
N LEU A 23 1.35 -4.11 12.75
CA LEU A 23 1.27 -2.68 12.48
C LEU A 23 0.62 -1.88 13.62
N ALA A 24 0.06 -2.53 14.62
CA ALA A 24 -0.58 -1.88 15.77
C ALA A 24 0.39 -1.02 16.60
N VAL A 25 1.68 -1.38 16.58
CA VAL A 25 2.75 -0.62 17.22
C VAL A 25 3.62 0.02 16.13
N PRO A 26 3.73 1.35 16.09
CA PRO A 26 4.56 2.04 15.10
C PRO A 26 6.04 1.63 15.20
N ASP A 27 6.71 1.55 14.05
CA ASP A 27 8.16 1.33 13.96
C ASP A 27 8.85 2.69 13.74
N GLY A 28 9.38 3.25 14.81
CA GLY A 28 10.04 4.55 14.79
C GLY A 28 9.12 5.73 15.16
N PRO A 29 9.57 6.98 14.90
CA PRO A 29 8.84 8.17 15.25
C PRO A 29 7.57 8.35 14.41
N LEU A 30 6.54 8.95 15.00
CA LEU A 30 5.37 9.38 14.27
C LEU A 30 5.70 10.66 13.48
N LEU A 31 5.42 10.63 12.21
CA LEU A 31 5.62 11.72 11.27
C LEU A 31 4.29 12.13 10.66
N VAL A 32 4.26 13.30 10.03
CA VAL A 32 3.13 13.65 9.16
C VAL A 32 3.28 12.87 7.86
N VAL A 33 2.39 11.91 7.64
CA VAL A 33 2.33 11.11 6.41
C VAL A 33 1.25 11.63 5.48
N ASN A 34 1.41 11.40 4.18
CA ASN A 34 0.51 11.95 3.18
C ASN A 34 -0.74 11.10 2.94
N ARG A 35 -0.62 9.79 3.01
CA ARG A 35 -1.68 8.82 2.67
C ARG A 35 -2.05 8.74 1.18
N ASP A 36 -1.77 9.74 0.37
CA ASP A 36 -2.15 9.82 -1.05
C ASP A 36 -0.93 10.13 -1.94
N THR A 37 0.16 9.43 -1.70
CA THR A 37 1.46 9.62 -2.36
C THR A 37 1.48 8.90 -3.71
N HIS A 38 0.63 9.30 -4.65
CA HIS A 38 0.69 8.80 -6.02
C HIS A 38 1.39 9.81 -6.97
N LEU A 39 1.80 9.34 -8.15
CA LEU A 39 2.57 10.14 -9.09
C LEU A 39 1.85 11.43 -9.55
N GLY A 40 0.52 11.44 -9.57
CA GLY A 40 -0.27 12.63 -9.89
C GLY A 40 -0.15 13.76 -8.85
N ASN A 41 0.29 13.43 -7.63
CA ASN A 41 0.52 14.40 -6.55
C ASN A 41 2.00 14.78 -6.40
N ILE A 42 2.85 14.36 -7.33
CA ILE A 42 4.28 14.72 -7.38
C ILE A 42 4.50 15.60 -8.59
N VAL A 43 4.86 16.85 -8.35
CA VAL A 43 5.01 17.87 -9.42
C VAL A 43 6.41 18.44 -9.44
N ALA A 44 6.87 18.81 -10.63
CA ALA A 44 8.12 19.56 -10.79
C ALA A 44 7.95 20.99 -10.24
N ALA A 45 8.98 21.54 -9.62
CA ALA A 45 8.97 22.85 -9.00
C ALA A 45 10.30 23.58 -9.19
N GLU A 46 10.28 24.92 -9.09
CA GLU A 46 11.49 25.73 -9.24
C GLU A 46 12.36 25.70 -7.97
N ARG A 47 11.73 25.68 -6.80
CA ARG A 47 12.44 25.73 -5.50
C ARG A 47 13.08 24.40 -5.15
N GLU A 48 12.40 23.31 -5.45
CA GLU A 48 12.83 21.92 -5.26
C GLU A 48 12.58 21.14 -6.54
N PRO A 49 13.38 20.14 -6.90
CA PRO A 49 13.16 19.38 -8.14
C PRO A 49 11.75 18.79 -8.23
N TRP A 50 11.23 18.33 -7.09
CA TRP A 50 9.91 17.72 -6.98
C TRP A 50 9.23 18.16 -5.70
N LEU A 51 7.94 18.42 -5.76
CA LEU A 51 7.08 18.69 -4.61
C LEU A 51 5.91 17.72 -4.58
N LEU A 52 5.59 17.28 -3.37
CA LEU A 52 4.38 16.54 -3.08
C LEU A 52 3.26 17.55 -2.77
N ILE A 53 2.15 17.43 -3.48
CA ILE A 53 0.98 18.33 -3.35
C ILE A 53 -0.24 17.53 -2.84
N ASP A 54 -1.28 18.26 -2.45
CA ASP A 54 -2.56 17.72 -1.98
C ASP A 54 -2.41 16.69 -0.83
N PRO A 55 -1.72 17.04 0.27
CA PRO A 55 -1.50 16.11 1.36
C PRO A 55 -2.80 15.83 2.11
N LYS A 56 -3.08 14.55 2.36
CA LYS A 56 -4.11 14.10 3.30
C LYS A 56 -3.46 13.75 4.64
N ALA A 57 -2.93 14.76 5.31
CA ALA A 57 -2.03 14.63 6.44
C ALA A 57 -2.59 13.82 7.61
N TYR A 58 -1.83 12.79 8.02
CA TYR A 58 -2.07 11.94 9.19
C TYR A 58 -0.79 11.83 10.01
N LEU A 59 -0.92 11.44 11.28
CA LEU A 59 0.23 10.99 12.05
C LEU A 59 0.43 9.49 11.82
N GLY A 60 1.60 9.11 11.38
CA GLY A 60 1.94 7.72 11.10
C GLY A 60 3.44 7.50 10.98
N GLU A 61 3.85 6.27 10.81
CA GLU A 61 5.23 5.92 10.52
C GLU A 61 5.57 6.14 9.03
N ALA A 62 6.83 6.40 8.73
CA ALA A 62 7.29 6.64 7.35
C ALA A 62 6.97 5.49 6.39
N ALA A 63 6.97 4.25 6.88
CA ALA A 63 6.67 3.06 6.09
C ALA A 63 5.23 3.03 5.56
N PHE A 64 4.31 3.80 6.14
CA PHE A 64 2.93 3.92 5.66
C PHE A 64 2.88 4.51 4.23
N ASP A 65 3.57 5.61 3.97
CA ASP A 65 3.65 6.21 2.63
C ASP A 65 4.47 5.35 1.66
N ALA A 66 5.56 4.76 2.15
CA ALA A 66 6.35 3.80 1.35
C ALA A 66 5.50 2.60 0.90
N GLY A 67 4.64 2.09 1.76
CA GLY A 67 3.70 1.00 1.43
C GLY A 67 2.73 1.38 0.32
N PHE A 68 2.23 2.61 0.30
CA PHE A 68 1.37 3.08 -0.77
C PHE A 68 2.12 3.14 -2.12
N LEU A 69 3.35 3.64 -2.13
CA LEU A 69 4.19 3.63 -3.34
C LEU A 69 4.51 2.22 -3.84
N VAL A 70 4.74 1.27 -2.93
CA VAL A 70 4.91 -0.14 -3.28
C VAL A 70 3.66 -0.68 -3.94
N MET A 71 2.50 -0.51 -3.33
CA MET A 71 1.22 -1.03 -3.86
C MET A 71 0.97 -0.53 -5.28
N ILE A 72 1.14 0.76 -5.55
CA ILE A 72 0.94 1.34 -6.88
C ILE A 72 1.88 0.71 -7.92
N GLN A 73 3.15 0.54 -7.59
CA GLN A 73 4.13 0.00 -8.52
C GLN A 73 3.88 -1.49 -8.82
N VAL A 74 3.41 -2.27 -7.84
CA VAL A 74 3.11 -3.70 -8.01
C VAL A 74 1.92 -3.93 -8.96
N GLN A 75 1.04 -2.97 -9.13
CA GLN A 75 -0.10 -3.08 -10.05
C GLN A 75 0.29 -3.37 -11.50
N SER A 76 1.47 -2.91 -11.93
CA SER A 76 1.94 -3.14 -13.31
C SER A 76 2.30 -4.58 -13.62
N ASP A 77 2.71 -5.34 -12.60
CA ASP A 77 3.03 -6.77 -12.67
C ASP A 77 2.85 -7.40 -11.28
N PRO A 78 1.62 -7.87 -10.93
CA PRO A 78 1.31 -8.37 -9.59
C PRO A 78 1.81 -9.80 -9.35
N THR A 79 3.12 -10.02 -9.55
CA THR A 79 3.82 -11.26 -9.22
C THR A 79 4.63 -11.12 -7.94
N ALA A 80 4.86 -12.23 -7.24
CA ALA A 80 5.65 -12.24 -6.01
C ALA A 80 7.09 -11.78 -6.24
N GLU A 81 7.68 -12.12 -7.39
CA GLU A 81 9.04 -11.71 -7.77
C GLU A 81 9.12 -10.19 -7.95
N HIS A 82 8.22 -9.61 -8.75
CA HIS A 82 8.18 -8.17 -8.98
C HIS A 82 7.87 -7.42 -7.68
N ALA A 83 6.89 -7.88 -6.89
CA ALA A 83 6.55 -7.30 -5.61
C ALA A 83 7.75 -7.28 -4.65
N GLY A 84 8.53 -8.37 -4.58
CA GLY A 84 9.76 -8.42 -3.80
C GLY A 84 10.77 -7.35 -4.22
N ALA A 85 11.04 -7.23 -5.52
CA ALA A 85 11.97 -6.23 -6.05
C ALA A 85 11.51 -4.79 -5.79
N VAL A 86 10.20 -4.52 -5.95
CA VAL A 86 9.61 -3.21 -5.67
C VAL A 86 9.73 -2.85 -4.19
N VAL A 87 9.40 -3.79 -3.29
CA VAL A 87 9.52 -3.60 -1.84
C VAL A 87 10.93 -3.19 -1.44
N GLU A 88 11.93 -3.97 -1.86
CA GLU A 88 13.34 -3.70 -1.52
C GLU A 88 13.80 -2.34 -2.04
N ARG A 89 13.53 -2.02 -3.29
CA ARG A 89 13.92 -0.74 -3.90
C ARG A 89 13.25 0.45 -3.24
N THR A 90 11.93 0.37 -3.00
CA THR A 90 11.16 1.47 -2.40
C THR A 90 11.54 1.67 -0.94
N ALA A 91 11.71 0.60 -0.17
CA ALA A 91 12.13 0.66 1.23
C ALA A 91 13.52 1.28 1.37
N ALA A 92 14.48 0.89 0.53
CA ALA A 92 15.82 1.47 0.51
C ALA A 92 15.80 2.97 0.17
N GLY A 93 15.03 3.36 -0.86
CA GLY A 93 14.89 4.76 -1.28
C GLY A 93 14.17 5.64 -0.25
N SER A 94 13.31 5.07 0.56
CA SER A 94 12.53 5.76 1.60
C SER A 94 13.17 5.67 3.01
N ALA A 95 14.28 4.96 3.14
CA ALA A 95 14.97 4.71 4.41
C ALA A 95 14.06 4.07 5.48
N VAL A 96 13.21 3.11 5.06
CA VAL A 96 12.32 2.35 5.93
C VAL A 96 12.64 0.86 5.84
N ARG A 97 12.14 0.07 6.79
CA ARG A 97 12.28 -1.38 6.76
C ARG A 97 11.40 -1.99 5.66
N ALA A 98 11.97 -2.94 4.91
CA ALA A 98 11.29 -3.60 3.80
C ALA A 98 10.05 -4.39 4.25
N ASP A 99 10.13 -5.08 5.39
CA ASP A 99 9.01 -5.82 5.96
C ASP A 99 7.84 -4.91 6.37
N ARG A 100 8.13 -3.71 6.91
CA ARG A 100 7.10 -2.71 7.25
C ARG A 100 6.46 -2.11 5.99
N ALA A 101 7.26 -1.75 4.98
CA ALA A 101 6.74 -1.26 3.71
C ALA A 101 5.84 -2.30 3.02
N ARG A 102 6.24 -3.58 3.02
CA ARG A 102 5.44 -4.69 2.51
C ARG A 102 4.13 -4.85 3.28
N ALA A 103 4.18 -4.82 4.60
CA ALA A 103 3.00 -4.96 5.45
C ALA A 103 1.97 -3.83 5.19
N TRP A 104 2.42 -2.59 5.09
CA TRP A 104 1.56 -1.46 4.75
C TRP A 104 1.02 -1.54 3.32
N ALA A 105 1.85 -1.95 2.35
CA ALA A 105 1.41 -2.16 0.96
C ALA A 105 0.31 -3.23 0.87
N PHE A 106 0.47 -4.34 1.59
CA PHE A 106 -0.54 -5.39 1.66
C PHE A 106 -1.84 -4.87 2.27
N MET A 107 -1.78 -4.21 3.43
CA MET A 107 -2.98 -3.67 4.08
C MET A 107 -3.69 -2.63 3.22
N ARG A 108 -2.93 -1.82 2.50
CA ARG A 108 -3.50 -0.86 1.54
C ARG A 108 -4.20 -1.56 0.38
N SER A 109 -3.64 -2.65 -0.13
CA SER A 109 -4.29 -3.47 -1.17
C SER A 109 -5.61 -4.08 -0.68
N MET A 110 -5.66 -4.49 0.59
CA MET A 110 -6.91 -4.99 1.21
C MET A 110 -7.98 -3.90 1.29
N GLU A 111 -7.59 -2.66 1.57
CA GLU A 111 -8.51 -1.51 1.58
C GLU A 111 -9.07 -1.23 0.16
N GLU A 112 -8.23 -1.27 -0.87
CA GLU A 112 -8.65 -1.12 -2.26
C GLU A 112 -9.63 -2.22 -2.69
N ILE A 113 -9.43 -3.47 -2.24
CA ILE A 113 -10.39 -4.57 -2.46
C ILE A 113 -11.77 -4.22 -1.88
N VAL A 114 -11.81 -3.67 -0.66
CA VAL A 114 -13.08 -3.28 -0.03
C VAL A 114 -13.79 -2.22 -0.87
N TRP A 115 -13.08 -1.22 -1.34
CA TRP A 115 -13.66 -0.17 -2.18
C TRP A 115 -14.12 -0.71 -3.54
N ALA A 116 -13.32 -1.54 -4.20
CA ALA A 116 -13.69 -2.16 -5.47
C ALA A 116 -14.97 -3.02 -5.36
N VAL A 117 -15.21 -3.67 -4.21
CA VAL A 117 -16.45 -4.40 -3.95
C VAL A 117 -17.62 -3.44 -3.73
N GLN A 118 -17.41 -2.35 -2.98
CA GLN A 118 -18.45 -1.37 -2.67
C GLN A 118 -18.87 -0.57 -3.91
N ASP A 119 -17.94 -0.26 -4.77
CA ASP A 119 -18.14 0.53 -5.99
C ASP A 119 -18.52 -0.34 -7.19
N GLU A 120 -18.61 -1.66 -6.99
CA GLU A 120 -18.97 -2.65 -8.02
C GLU A 120 -18.01 -2.63 -9.23
N GLU A 121 -16.69 -2.49 -8.98
CA GLU A 121 -15.63 -2.44 -9.98
C GLU A 121 -14.86 -3.77 -10.10
N PRO A 122 -15.33 -4.72 -10.94
CA PRO A 122 -14.79 -6.08 -10.99
C PRO A 122 -13.35 -6.16 -11.53
N GLU A 123 -12.92 -5.18 -12.34
CA GLU A 123 -11.55 -5.15 -12.87
C GLU A 123 -10.57 -4.74 -11.77
N ASP A 124 -10.89 -3.71 -11.02
CA ASP A 124 -10.11 -3.25 -9.88
C ASP A 124 -10.07 -4.32 -8.77
N LEU A 125 -11.19 -4.99 -8.54
CA LEU A 125 -11.24 -6.11 -7.60
C LEU A 125 -10.24 -7.22 -7.98
N ARG A 126 -10.21 -7.63 -9.24
CA ARG A 126 -9.26 -8.65 -9.72
C ARG A 126 -7.82 -8.20 -9.58
N LEU A 127 -7.54 -6.95 -9.95
CA LEU A 127 -6.21 -6.35 -9.84
C LEU A 127 -5.74 -6.35 -8.38
N HIS A 128 -6.55 -5.80 -7.47
CA HIS A 128 -6.14 -5.67 -6.07
C HIS A 128 -6.07 -7.00 -5.32
N LEU A 129 -6.87 -8.00 -5.70
CA LEU A 129 -6.70 -9.36 -5.20
C LEU A 129 -5.34 -9.96 -5.63
N ALA A 130 -4.92 -9.73 -6.88
CA ALA A 130 -3.62 -10.19 -7.36
C ALA A 130 -2.45 -9.45 -6.67
N VAL A 131 -2.57 -8.13 -6.48
CA VAL A 131 -1.58 -7.31 -5.75
C VAL A 131 -1.46 -7.77 -4.30
N ALA A 132 -2.57 -7.98 -3.60
CA ALA A 132 -2.56 -8.47 -2.23
C ALA A 132 -1.92 -9.87 -2.14
N ALA A 133 -2.23 -10.76 -3.07
CA ALA A 133 -1.63 -12.09 -3.12
C ALA A 133 -0.11 -12.06 -3.36
N ALA A 134 0.37 -11.13 -4.19
CA ALA A 134 1.81 -10.94 -4.46
C ALA A 134 2.57 -10.38 -3.25
N LEU A 135 1.90 -9.61 -2.39
CA LEU A 135 2.46 -8.97 -1.20
C LEU A 135 2.30 -9.80 0.09
N ALA A 136 1.43 -10.81 0.10
CA ALA A 136 1.13 -11.65 1.26
C ALA A 136 2.34 -12.54 1.76
#